data_abad9c2dace4729de545b403923e6f22
#
_entry.id   abad9c2dace4729de545b403923e6f22
#
_cell.length_a   1.000
_cell.length_b   1.000
_cell.length_c   1.000
_cell.angle_alpha   90.00
_cell.angle_beta   90.00
_cell.angle_gamma   90.00
#
_symmetry.space_group_name_H-M   'P 1'
#
loop_
_entity.id
_entity.type
_entity.pdbx_description
1 polymer ?
#
loop_
_entity_poly.entity_id
_entity_poly.type
_entity_poly.pdbx_seq_one_letter_code
_entity_poly.pdbx_strand_id
1 'polypeptide(L)'
;MITTMASRSDPSGLKFYSATVMGILGHPRKFFGDLPESVGMAQAAGFLTVCAIVHSIAALVYTAPANSLVMGGTLLANAIGMVFLLTGLGYAAARVSGTSKVRFGRLFRIYALSTGVTLLISWVPALVVYTEIWKWWLIGTGMTYGLGFRWYRSLAIVGLSIVVTILLFHWLLASDIRL
;
A
#
# COMPACT_ATOMS: atom_id res chain seq x y z
N MET A 1 3.86 -3.03 30.87
CA MET A 1 2.55 -2.51 31.25
C MET A 1 2.15 -1.43 30.26
N ILE A 2 1.84 -1.83 28.99
CA ILE A 2 1.32 -0.95 27.94
C ILE A 2 0.16 -1.72 27.28
N THR A 3 -0.83 -2.02 28.12
CA THR A 3 -2.01 -2.79 27.71
C THR A 3 -3.22 -1.90 27.95
N THR A 4 -3.42 -0.83 27.18
CA THR A 4 -4.73 -0.14 27.21
C THR A 4 -4.80 1.00 26.19
N MET A 5 -4.51 0.75 24.91
CA MET A 5 -4.86 1.73 23.86
C MET A 5 -5.69 1.14 22.71
N ALA A 6 -6.29 -0.02 22.92
CA ALA A 6 -7.34 -0.54 22.04
C ALA A 6 -8.74 -0.15 22.56
N SER A 7 -8.88 0.99 23.26
CA SER A 7 -10.17 1.55 23.61
C SER A 7 -10.77 2.20 22.38
N ARG A 8 -11.82 1.57 21.81
CA ARG A 8 -12.95 2.17 21.05
C ARG A 8 -12.81 3.65 20.68
N SER A 9 -11.71 4.03 20.02
CA SER A 9 -11.61 5.34 19.37
C SER A 9 -12.29 5.22 18.02
N ASP A 10 -13.19 6.16 17.72
CA ASP A 10 -13.84 6.30 16.43
C ASP A 10 -12.85 6.02 15.32
N PRO A 11 -13.14 5.04 14.44
CA PRO A 11 -12.18 4.59 13.44
C PRO A 11 -11.90 5.61 12.34
N SER A 12 -12.53 6.77 12.38
CA SER A 12 -12.37 7.87 11.42
C SER A 12 -11.58 9.07 11.98
N GLY A 13 -11.11 9.00 13.22
CA GLY A 13 -10.41 10.13 13.86
C GLY A 13 -8.92 10.23 13.50
N LEU A 14 -8.37 11.46 13.56
CA LEU A 14 -6.94 11.77 13.36
C LEU A 14 -6.02 10.84 14.18
N LYS A 15 -6.50 10.37 15.34
CA LYS A 15 -5.81 9.38 16.19
C LYS A 15 -5.57 8.04 15.49
N PHE A 16 -6.50 7.57 14.65
CA PHE A 16 -6.32 6.35 13.87
C PHE A 16 -5.20 6.51 12.85
N TYR A 17 -5.16 7.64 12.14
CA TYR A 17 -4.14 7.90 11.13
C TYR A 17 -2.75 7.99 11.73
N SER A 18 -2.58 8.77 12.80
CA SER A 18 -1.30 8.92 13.48
C SER A 18 -0.83 7.61 14.13
N ALA A 19 -1.73 6.86 14.79
CA ALA A 19 -1.41 5.57 15.38
C ALA A 19 -1.01 4.53 14.31
N THR A 20 -1.68 4.55 13.13
CA THR A 20 -1.33 3.66 12.00
C THR A 20 0.05 3.99 11.46
N VAL A 21 0.34 5.28 11.20
CA VAL A 21 1.66 5.70 10.71
C VAL A 21 2.75 5.32 11.73
N MET A 22 2.59 5.71 12.99
CA MET A 22 3.58 5.41 14.04
C MET A 22 3.75 3.89 14.27
N GLY A 23 2.65 3.13 14.20
CA GLY A 23 2.67 1.68 14.36
C GLY A 23 3.45 0.98 13.24
N ILE A 24 3.23 1.40 11.99
CA ILE A 24 3.93 0.82 10.83
C ILE A 24 5.40 1.24 10.80
N LEU A 25 5.70 2.51 11.14
CA LEU A 25 7.08 3.02 11.18
C LEU A 25 7.90 2.40 12.32
N GLY A 26 7.30 2.29 13.49
CA GLY A 26 8.01 1.82 14.69
C GLY A 26 8.13 0.30 14.77
N HIS A 27 7.01 -0.41 14.62
CA HIS A 27 6.95 -1.86 14.85
C HIS A 27 6.04 -2.55 13.83
N PRO A 28 6.40 -2.61 12.52
CA PRO A 28 5.53 -3.11 11.47
C PRO A 28 5.07 -4.56 11.67
N ARG A 29 5.94 -5.42 12.18
CA ARG A 29 5.61 -6.84 12.46
C ARG A 29 4.49 -6.96 13.49
N LYS A 30 4.59 -6.19 14.58
CA LYS A 30 3.58 -6.16 15.62
C LYS A 30 2.29 -5.52 15.12
N PHE A 31 2.39 -4.40 14.41
CA PHE A 31 1.23 -3.69 13.86
C PHE A 31 0.39 -4.60 12.96
N PHE A 32 1.01 -5.29 12.00
CA PHE A 32 0.27 -6.18 11.09
C PHE A 32 -0.21 -7.46 11.78
N GLY A 33 0.52 -7.98 12.78
CA GLY A 33 0.11 -9.14 13.57
C GLY A 33 -1.11 -8.87 14.45
N ASP A 34 -1.16 -7.66 15.03
CA ASP A 34 -2.23 -7.23 15.93
C ASP A 34 -3.34 -6.46 15.21
N LEU A 35 -3.31 -6.38 13.84
CA LEU A 35 -4.27 -5.61 13.05
C LEU A 35 -5.69 -6.15 13.24
N PRO A 36 -6.59 -5.41 13.92
CA PRO A 36 -7.92 -5.88 14.23
C PRO A 36 -8.73 -6.17 12.95
N GLU A 37 -9.58 -7.18 13.00
CA GLU A 37 -10.53 -7.45 11.89
C GLU A 37 -11.55 -6.32 11.71
N SER A 38 -11.77 -5.52 12.75
CA SER A 38 -12.62 -4.33 12.74
C SER A 38 -12.09 -3.22 11.81
N VAL A 39 -10.79 -3.16 11.55
CA VAL A 39 -10.24 -2.26 10.51
C VAL A 39 -10.70 -2.76 9.15
N GLY A 40 -11.83 -2.25 8.69
CA GLY A 40 -12.45 -2.66 7.43
C GLY A 40 -11.67 -2.20 6.19
N MET A 41 -12.07 -2.73 5.03
CA MET A 41 -11.53 -2.30 3.73
C MET A 41 -11.76 -0.79 3.49
N ALA A 42 -12.91 -0.26 3.91
CA ALA A 42 -13.25 1.16 3.78
C ALA A 42 -12.31 2.07 4.57
N GLN A 43 -11.90 1.66 5.79
CA GLN A 43 -10.96 2.42 6.60
C GLN A 43 -9.55 2.44 5.99
N ALA A 44 -9.09 1.28 5.49
CA ALA A 44 -7.82 1.20 4.81
C ALA A 44 -7.80 2.01 3.49
N ALA A 45 -8.92 2.01 2.75
CA ALA A 45 -9.10 2.86 1.57
C ALA A 45 -9.11 4.35 1.94
N GLY A 46 -9.82 4.73 3.01
CA GLY A 46 -9.82 6.11 3.53
C GLY A 46 -8.41 6.56 3.93
N PHE A 47 -7.67 5.71 4.64
CA PHE A 47 -6.28 5.99 5.00
C PHE A 47 -5.41 6.21 3.74
N LEU A 48 -5.48 5.30 2.78
CA LEU A 48 -4.76 5.42 1.51
C LEU A 48 -5.12 6.72 0.78
N THR A 49 -6.41 7.06 0.69
CA THR A 49 -6.88 8.26 0.00
C THR A 49 -6.32 9.53 0.64
N VAL A 50 -6.35 9.63 1.97
CA VAL A 50 -5.77 10.79 2.67
C VAL A 50 -4.26 10.89 2.41
N CYS A 51 -3.52 9.77 2.51
CA CYS A 51 -2.09 9.76 2.21
C CYS A 51 -1.80 10.12 0.75
N ALA A 52 -2.63 9.64 -0.20
CA ALA A 52 -2.50 9.95 -1.62
C ALA A 52 -2.78 11.43 -1.91
N ILE A 53 -3.74 12.05 -1.23
CA ILE A 53 -3.99 13.49 -1.34
C ILE A 53 -2.78 14.29 -0.83
N VAL A 54 -2.26 13.93 0.36
CA VAL A 54 -1.06 14.59 0.93
C VAL A 54 0.12 14.46 -0.02
N HIS A 55 0.36 13.25 -0.55
CA HIS A 55 1.39 12.99 -1.55
C HIS A 55 1.23 13.85 -2.79
N SER A 56 0.02 13.89 -3.37
CA SER A 56 -0.26 14.67 -4.59
C SER A 56 -0.04 16.16 -4.36
N ILE A 57 -0.52 16.71 -3.24
CA ILE A 57 -0.29 18.13 -2.88
C ILE A 57 1.22 18.41 -2.73
N ALA A 58 1.94 17.58 -1.99
CA ALA A 58 3.38 17.76 -1.79
C ALA A 58 4.15 17.69 -3.11
N ALA A 59 3.82 16.74 -3.98
CA ALA A 59 4.41 16.60 -5.30
C ALA A 59 4.11 17.80 -6.21
N LEU A 60 2.90 18.34 -6.19
CA LEU A 60 2.52 19.54 -6.94
C LEU A 60 3.27 20.79 -6.47
N VAL A 61 3.41 20.95 -5.15
CA VAL A 61 4.19 22.07 -4.58
C VAL A 61 5.67 21.97 -5.00
N TYR A 62 6.21 20.75 -5.00
CA TYR A 62 7.61 20.51 -5.36
C TYR A 62 7.88 20.71 -6.86
N THR A 63 6.99 20.22 -7.73
CA THR A 63 7.21 20.22 -9.19
C THR A 63 6.70 21.48 -9.90
N ALA A 64 5.76 22.22 -9.27
CA ALA A 64 5.09 23.42 -9.81
C ALA A 64 4.67 23.25 -11.29
N PRO A 65 3.90 22.24 -11.68
CA PRO A 65 3.58 21.94 -13.06
C PRO A 65 2.65 23.00 -13.67
N ALA A 66 2.74 23.22 -14.99
CA ALA A 66 1.89 24.18 -15.70
C ALA A 66 0.39 23.86 -15.58
N ASN A 67 0.02 22.58 -15.46
CA ASN A 67 -1.37 22.14 -15.28
C ASN A 67 -1.49 21.29 -14.00
N SER A 68 -1.59 21.97 -12.87
CA SER A 68 -1.63 21.34 -11.54
C SER A 68 -2.85 20.44 -11.33
N LEU A 69 -4.01 20.76 -11.94
CA LEU A 69 -5.24 19.98 -11.77
C LEU A 69 -5.12 18.61 -12.43
N VAL A 70 -4.66 18.58 -13.69
CA VAL A 70 -4.46 17.32 -14.43
C VAL A 70 -3.38 16.47 -13.75
N MET A 71 -2.25 17.08 -13.42
CA MET A 71 -1.15 16.36 -12.75
C MET A 71 -1.58 15.79 -11.40
N GLY A 72 -2.25 16.59 -10.57
CA GLY A 72 -2.75 16.14 -9.26
C GLY A 72 -3.78 15.02 -9.37
N GLY A 73 -4.72 15.12 -10.30
CA GLY A 73 -5.70 14.08 -10.59
C GLY A 73 -5.03 12.78 -11.05
N THR A 74 -4.03 12.86 -11.92
CA THR A 74 -3.25 11.71 -12.40
C THR A 74 -2.49 11.04 -11.25
N LEU A 75 -1.79 11.81 -10.42
CA LEU A 75 -1.07 11.29 -9.25
C LEU A 75 -2.00 10.56 -8.29
N LEU A 76 -3.15 11.16 -7.98
CA LEU A 76 -4.15 10.59 -7.09
C LEU A 76 -4.73 9.29 -7.66
N ALA A 77 -5.15 9.31 -8.93
CA ALA A 77 -5.69 8.14 -9.62
C ALA A 77 -4.67 7.01 -9.69
N ASN A 78 -3.41 7.34 -10.01
CA ASN A 78 -2.31 6.37 -10.05
C ASN A 78 -2.05 5.76 -8.67
N ALA A 79 -1.95 6.57 -7.61
CA ALA A 79 -1.69 6.09 -6.25
C ALA A 79 -2.76 5.10 -5.78
N ILE A 80 -4.04 5.41 -6.01
CA ILE A 80 -5.16 4.55 -5.61
C ILE A 80 -5.27 3.35 -6.55
N GLY A 81 -5.23 3.56 -7.86
CA GLY A 81 -5.36 2.53 -8.87
C GLY A 81 -4.30 1.45 -8.77
N MET A 82 -3.04 1.84 -8.54
CA MET A 82 -1.93 0.90 -8.35
C MET A 82 -2.13 -0.01 -7.15
N VAL A 83 -2.71 0.47 -6.05
CA VAL A 83 -2.99 -0.38 -4.88
C VAL A 83 -4.03 -1.45 -5.21
N PHE A 84 -5.09 -1.09 -5.95
CA PHE A 84 -6.09 -2.07 -6.40
C PHE A 84 -5.48 -3.08 -7.36
N LEU A 85 -4.70 -2.63 -8.34
CA LEU A 85 -4.01 -3.49 -9.30
C LEU A 85 -3.07 -4.47 -8.58
N LEU A 86 -2.17 -3.96 -7.74
CA LEU A 86 -1.21 -4.79 -7.00
C LEU A 86 -1.90 -5.76 -6.03
N THR A 87 -2.99 -5.33 -5.37
CA THR A 87 -3.79 -6.22 -4.52
C THR A 87 -4.44 -7.32 -5.35
N GLY A 88 -4.97 -7.00 -6.53
CA GLY A 88 -5.54 -7.97 -7.48
C GLY A 88 -4.52 -9.00 -7.93
N LEU A 89 -3.32 -8.56 -8.33
CA LEU A 89 -2.22 -9.44 -8.72
C LEU A 89 -1.76 -10.32 -7.55
N GLY A 90 -1.57 -9.74 -6.37
CA GLY A 90 -1.19 -10.47 -5.16
C GLY A 90 -2.27 -11.49 -4.75
N TYR A 91 -3.54 -11.15 -4.91
CA TYR A 91 -4.65 -12.06 -4.66
C TYR A 91 -4.67 -13.23 -5.67
N ALA A 92 -4.50 -12.95 -6.96
CA ALA A 92 -4.41 -13.97 -7.99
C ALA A 92 -3.23 -14.91 -7.74
N ALA A 93 -2.04 -14.34 -7.44
CA ALA A 93 -0.85 -15.11 -7.11
C ALA A 93 -1.04 -16.00 -5.87
N ALA A 94 -1.69 -15.49 -4.82
CA ALA A 94 -2.01 -16.27 -3.62
C ALA A 94 -2.97 -17.42 -3.91
N ARG A 95 -3.94 -17.22 -4.81
CA ARG A 95 -4.88 -18.26 -5.24
C ARG A 95 -4.19 -19.36 -6.04
N VAL A 96 -3.35 -19.00 -7.00
CA VAL A 96 -2.56 -19.95 -7.80
C VAL A 96 -1.60 -20.76 -6.91
N SER A 97 -1.06 -20.15 -5.87
CA SER A 97 -0.18 -20.81 -4.89
C SER A 97 -0.91 -21.74 -3.91
N GLY A 98 -2.19 -22.07 -4.15
CA GLY A 98 -2.96 -23.01 -3.34
C GLY A 98 -3.46 -22.45 -1.99
N THR A 99 -3.42 -21.14 -1.79
CA THR A 99 -3.88 -20.49 -0.56
C THR A 99 -5.34 -20.03 -0.70
N SER A 100 -6.26 -21.00 -0.69
CA SER A 100 -7.72 -20.77 -0.92
C SER A 100 -8.40 -19.90 0.16
N LYS A 101 -7.81 -19.74 1.33
CA LYS A 101 -8.40 -19.06 2.51
C LYS A 101 -8.18 -17.54 2.56
N VAL A 102 -7.44 -16.96 1.61
CA VAL A 102 -7.18 -15.51 1.62
C VAL A 102 -8.39 -14.74 1.11
N ARG A 103 -8.84 -13.78 1.90
CA ARG A 103 -9.92 -12.86 1.52
C ARG A 103 -9.28 -11.61 0.90
N PHE A 104 -9.80 -11.16 -0.24
CA PHE A 104 -9.32 -9.96 -0.95
C PHE A 104 -9.22 -8.74 -0.02
N GLY A 105 -10.24 -8.50 0.81
CA GLY A 105 -10.26 -7.37 1.74
C GLY A 105 -9.15 -7.39 2.79
N ARG A 106 -8.69 -8.59 3.24
CA ARG A 106 -7.54 -8.68 4.15
C ARG A 106 -6.24 -8.31 3.44
N LEU A 107 -6.08 -8.76 2.20
CA LEU A 107 -4.91 -8.44 1.39
C LEU A 107 -4.89 -6.95 1.04
N PHE A 108 -6.04 -6.40 0.63
CA PHE A 108 -6.19 -4.97 0.33
C PHE A 108 -5.77 -4.08 1.51
N ARG A 109 -6.16 -4.42 2.74
CA ARG A 109 -5.75 -3.66 3.94
C ARG A 109 -4.23 -3.57 4.06
N ILE A 110 -3.53 -4.69 3.85
CA ILE A 110 -2.06 -4.71 3.94
C ILE A 110 -1.46 -3.82 2.86
N TYR A 111 -1.90 -3.95 1.60
CA TYR A 111 -1.40 -3.12 0.50
C TYR A 111 -1.72 -1.64 0.70
N ALA A 112 -2.95 -1.31 1.08
CA ALA A 112 -3.39 0.06 1.27
C ALA A 112 -2.65 0.78 2.40
N LEU A 113 -2.50 0.11 3.56
CA LEU A 113 -1.79 0.67 4.72
C LEU A 113 -0.28 0.80 4.46
N SER A 114 0.35 -0.20 3.84
CA SER A 114 1.77 -0.16 3.49
C SER A 114 2.06 0.95 2.47
N THR A 115 1.28 1.02 1.39
CA THR A 115 1.44 2.05 0.37
C THR A 115 1.11 3.44 0.91
N GLY A 116 0.05 3.59 1.70
CA GLY A 116 -0.32 4.88 2.29
C GLY A 116 0.82 5.49 3.09
N VAL A 117 1.48 4.71 3.96
CA VAL A 117 2.62 5.22 4.75
C VAL A 117 3.81 5.60 3.86
N THR A 118 4.13 4.80 2.83
CA THR A 118 5.25 5.11 1.94
C THR A 118 4.97 6.34 1.06
N LEU A 119 3.72 6.59 0.68
CA LEU A 119 3.32 7.78 -0.07
C LEU A 119 3.63 9.09 0.69
N LEU A 120 3.58 9.09 2.03
CA LEU A 120 3.90 10.28 2.82
C LEU A 120 5.36 10.75 2.64
N ILE A 121 6.24 9.89 2.15
CA ILE A 121 7.67 10.18 1.98
C ILE A 121 8.07 10.19 0.49
N SER A 122 7.37 9.45 -0.36
CA SER A 122 7.73 9.21 -1.77
C SER A 122 7.57 10.43 -2.70
N TRP A 123 7.04 11.56 -2.23
CA TRP A 123 7.01 12.82 -2.98
C TRP A 123 8.40 13.44 -3.18
N VAL A 124 9.40 13.01 -2.39
CA VAL A 124 10.80 13.42 -2.55
C VAL A 124 11.47 12.51 -3.59
N PRO A 125 11.87 13.00 -4.78
CA PRO A 125 12.39 12.16 -5.86
C PRO A 125 13.60 11.31 -5.47
N ALA A 126 14.50 11.85 -4.65
CA ALA A 126 15.68 11.13 -4.17
C ALA A 126 15.33 9.91 -3.30
N LEU A 127 14.15 9.88 -2.68
CA LEU A 127 13.72 8.81 -1.78
C LEU A 127 12.83 7.76 -2.45
N VAL A 128 12.41 7.97 -3.71
CA VAL A 128 11.47 7.07 -4.41
C VAL A 128 11.97 5.63 -4.42
N VAL A 129 13.23 5.39 -4.77
CA VAL A 129 13.79 4.02 -4.82
C VAL A 129 13.78 3.36 -3.44
N TYR A 130 14.15 4.09 -2.40
CA TYR A 130 14.15 3.57 -1.02
C TYR A 130 12.74 3.27 -0.53
N THR A 131 11.77 4.17 -0.81
CA THR A 131 10.37 3.98 -0.42
C THR A 131 9.72 2.81 -1.16
N GLU A 132 10.10 2.56 -2.43
CA GLU A 132 9.63 1.39 -3.18
C GLU A 132 10.12 0.08 -2.55
N ILE A 133 11.43 -0.05 -2.28
CA ILE A 133 11.98 -1.24 -1.62
C ILE A 133 11.33 -1.45 -0.26
N TRP A 134 11.17 -0.37 0.52
CA TRP A 134 10.55 -0.43 1.83
C TRP A 134 9.06 -0.81 1.77
N LYS A 135 8.31 -0.29 0.81
CA LYS A 135 6.91 -0.66 0.55
C LYS A 135 6.77 -2.17 0.34
N TRP A 136 7.60 -2.76 -0.51
CA TRP A 136 7.56 -4.19 -0.79
C TRP A 136 7.92 -5.03 0.45
N TRP A 137 8.86 -4.57 1.23
CA TRP A 137 9.19 -5.19 2.51
C TRP A 137 8.03 -5.11 3.51
N LEU A 138 7.34 -3.98 3.62
CA LEU A 138 6.14 -3.81 4.45
C LEU A 138 5.02 -4.75 4.01
N ILE A 139 4.76 -4.87 2.71
CA ILE A 139 3.75 -5.77 2.16
C ILE A 139 4.10 -7.22 2.51
N GLY A 140 5.35 -7.65 2.29
CA GLY A 140 5.83 -8.98 2.66
C GLY A 140 5.68 -9.27 4.16
N THR A 141 6.02 -8.29 5.00
CA THR A 141 5.84 -8.36 6.46
C THR A 141 4.36 -8.47 6.83
N GLY A 142 3.50 -7.64 6.23
CA GLY A 142 2.05 -7.69 6.43
C GLY A 142 1.44 -9.03 6.04
N MET A 143 1.87 -9.62 4.92
CA MET A 143 1.41 -10.96 4.51
C MET A 143 1.86 -12.05 5.50
N THR A 144 3.09 -11.96 6.00
CA THR A 144 3.62 -12.95 6.91
C THR A 144 2.95 -12.88 8.28
N TYR A 145 2.90 -11.70 8.88
CA TYR A 145 2.38 -11.53 10.25
C TYR A 145 0.86 -11.31 10.30
N GLY A 146 0.29 -10.64 9.30
CA GLY A 146 -1.15 -10.36 9.24
C GLY A 146 -2.00 -11.47 8.63
N LEU A 147 -1.45 -12.25 7.68
CA LEU A 147 -2.16 -13.37 7.04
C LEU A 147 -1.62 -14.74 7.47
N GLY A 148 -0.53 -14.79 8.24
CA GLY A 148 0.08 -16.03 8.68
C GLY A 148 0.81 -16.80 7.57
N PHE A 149 1.24 -16.13 6.51
CA PHE A 149 2.00 -16.78 5.45
C PHE A 149 3.41 -17.09 5.91
N ARG A 150 3.98 -18.20 5.39
CA ARG A 150 5.39 -18.47 5.54
C ARG A 150 6.17 -17.44 4.74
N TRP A 151 7.27 -16.90 5.29
CA TRP A 151 8.05 -15.82 4.71
C TRP A 151 8.39 -16.02 3.21
N TYR A 152 8.81 -17.22 2.84
CA TYR A 152 9.14 -17.52 1.44
C TYR A 152 7.93 -17.42 0.48
N ARG A 153 6.71 -17.74 0.95
CA ARG A 153 5.47 -17.57 0.16
C ARG A 153 5.13 -16.09 -0.01
N SER A 154 5.28 -15.31 1.05
CA SER A 154 5.10 -13.85 0.96
C SER A 154 6.06 -13.24 -0.05
N LEU A 155 7.34 -13.64 -0.01
CA LEU A 155 8.34 -13.21 -0.99
C LEU A 155 8.00 -13.64 -2.42
N ALA A 156 7.55 -14.88 -2.61
CA ALA A 156 7.16 -15.39 -3.93
C ALA A 156 5.98 -14.61 -4.52
N ILE A 157 4.94 -14.32 -3.71
CA ILE A 157 3.77 -13.55 -4.14
C ILE A 157 4.15 -12.12 -4.47
N VAL A 158 4.95 -11.47 -3.61
CA VAL A 158 5.44 -10.11 -3.83
C VAL A 158 6.32 -10.07 -5.08
N GLY A 159 7.29 -10.97 -5.21
CA GLY A 159 8.17 -11.05 -6.36
C GLY A 159 7.42 -11.28 -7.67
N LEU A 160 6.46 -12.20 -7.68
CA LEU A 160 5.60 -12.44 -8.84
C LEU A 160 4.78 -11.18 -9.20
N SER A 161 4.22 -10.49 -8.20
CA SER A 161 3.48 -9.24 -8.43
C SER A 161 4.37 -8.15 -9.04
N ILE A 162 5.63 -8.02 -8.59
CA ILE A 162 6.59 -7.07 -9.16
C ILE A 162 6.90 -7.42 -10.61
N VAL A 163 7.22 -8.69 -10.90
CA VAL A 163 7.55 -9.15 -12.26
C VAL A 163 6.38 -8.90 -13.22
N VAL A 164 5.16 -9.29 -12.82
CA VAL A 164 3.95 -9.08 -13.64
C VAL A 164 3.71 -7.59 -13.87
N THR A 165 3.90 -6.74 -12.86
CA THR A 165 3.75 -5.29 -12.99
C THR A 165 4.76 -4.72 -14.00
N ILE A 166 6.04 -5.11 -13.90
CA ILE A 166 7.08 -4.67 -14.83
C ILE A 166 6.76 -5.10 -16.26
N LEU A 167 6.34 -6.36 -16.46
CA LEU A 167 5.98 -6.88 -17.79
C LEU A 167 4.77 -6.15 -18.37
N LEU A 168 3.76 -5.86 -17.55
CA LEU A 168 2.56 -5.13 -17.95
C LEU A 168 2.90 -3.70 -18.42
N PHE A 169 3.71 -2.99 -17.65
CA PHE A 169 4.17 -1.64 -18.05
C PHE A 169 5.06 -1.67 -19.29
N HIS A 170 5.96 -2.64 -19.37
CA HIS A 170 6.81 -2.80 -20.56
C HIS A 170 5.97 -3.09 -21.81
N TRP A 171 4.95 -3.93 -21.70
CA TRP A 171 4.04 -4.23 -22.80
C TRP A 171 3.21 -3.01 -23.22
N LEU A 172 2.68 -2.24 -22.26
CA LEU A 172 1.94 -1.00 -22.53
C LEU A 172 2.81 0.03 -23.27
N LEU A 173 4.02 0.29 -22.79
CA LEU A 173 4.95 1.22 -23.43
C LEU A 173 5.36 0.75 -24.83
N ALA A 174 5.56 -0.56 -25.02
CA ALA A 174 5.89 -1.12 -26.33
C ALA A 174 4.71 -1.04 -27.34
N SER A 175 3.46 -1.01 -26.85
CA SER A 175 2.28 -0.85 -27.71
C SER A 175 2.08 0.59 -28.18
N ASP A 176 2.37 1.57 -27.33
CA ASP A 176 2.26 3.02 -27.68
C ASP A 176 3.29 3.45 -28.75
N ILE A 177 4.44 2.75 -28.85
CA ILE A 177 5.46 3.05 -29.86
C ILE A 177 5.07 2.52 -31.26
N ARG A 178 4.04 1.69 -31.36
CA ARG A 178 3.59 1.07 -32.62
C ARG A 178 2.38 1.77 -33.27
N LEU A 179 1.84 2.80 -32.63
CA LEU A 179 0.78 3.68 -33.16
C LEU A 179 1.35 5.00 -33.64
#